data_e60517ce504b524feb3f4f1f8d9fbbb2
#
_entry.id   e60517ce504b524feb3f4f1f8d9fbbb2
#
_cell.length_a   1.000
_cell.length_b   1.000
_cell.length_c   1.000
_cell.angle_alpha   90.00
_cell.angle_beta   90.00
_cell.angle_gamma   90.00
#
_symmetry.space_group_name_H-M   'P 1'
#
loop_
_entity.id
_entity.type
_entity.pdbx_description
1 polymer ?
#
loop_
_entity_poly.entity_id
_entity_poly.type
_entity_poly.pdbx_seq_one_letter_code
_entity_poly.pdbx_strand_id
1 'polypeptide(L)'
;LQRTIFSSRNVTTVGSDELLKAACCNLSESFETNPSIDVNYADALTATKQIQMLGLTSPYILFTQENIPSLRGSNQTFGLTFTPGTWVESIQITKGAGSVTSGYESISGQINTELIKPLTAPPLFVNGFRSVNGRTELNIQTKHELSPKWTTSLFLHGNQRKKKTDQ
;
A
#
# COMPACT_ATOMS: atom_id res chain seq x y z
N LEU A 1 15.53 0.46 5.17
CA LEU A 1 15.77 -0.39 3.97
C LEU A 1 16.62 -1.60 4.36
N GLN A 2 15.99 -2.74 4.66
CA GLN A 2 16.74 -3.98 4.90
C GLN A 2 16.88 -4.74 3.60
N ARG A 3 18.12 -4.83 3.10
CA ARG A 3 18.48 -5.76 2.03
C ARG A 3 18.94 -7.08 2.65
N THR A 4 18.22 -8.15 2.38
CA THR A 4 18.65 -9.48 2.80
C THR A 4 19.63 -10.05 1.79
N ILE A 5 20.89 -10.12 2.12
CA ILE A 5 22.01 -10.56 1.24
C ILE A 5 21.87 -12.05 0.85
N PHE A 6 21.06 -12.82 1.56
CA PHE A 6 20.88 -14.26 1.37
C PHE A 6 19.69 -14.66 0.52
N SER A 7 18.89 -13.70 0.00
CA SER A 7 17.82 -14.05 -0.91
C SER A 7 18.31 -13.93 -2.35
N SER A 8 18.11 -14.98 -3.12
CA SER A 8 18.39 -15.00 -4.57
C SER A 8 17.53 -14.01 -5.37
N ARG A 9 16.60 -13.32 -4.72
CA ARG A 9 15.73 -12.29 -5.27
C ARG A 9 16.10 -10.92 -4.71
N ASN A 10 16.05 -9.91 -5.56
CA ASN A 10 16.31 -8.52 -5.16
C ASN A 10 15.05 -7.95 -4.47
N VAL A 11 14.84 -8.30 -3.21
CA VAL A 11 13.69 -7.89 -2.40
C VAL A 11 14.08 -6.69 -1.53
N THR A 12 13.30 -5.63 -1.63
CA THR A 12 13.38 -4.46 -0.76
C THR A 12 12.14 -4.43 0.13
N THR A 13 12.32 -4.36 1.44
CA THR A 13 11.21 -4.25 2.39
C THR A 13 11.14 -2.83 2.94
N VAL A 14 9.95 -2.24 2.90
CA VAL A 14 9.61 -0.94 3.48
C VAL A 14 8.72 -1.21 4.70
N GLY A 15 9.16 -0.81 5.87
CA GLY A 15 8.42 -1.02 7.12
C GLY A 15 7.41 0.09 7.42
N SER A 16 6.57 -0.15 8.41
CA SER A 16 5.51 0.78 8.85
C SER A 16 6.01 2.17 9.21
N ASP A 17 7.16 2.28 9.86
CA ASP A 17 7.73 3.58 10.26
C ASP A 17 8.14 4.43 9.05
N GLU A 18 8.61 3.80 7.99
CA GLU A 18 8.97 4.45 6.74
C GLU A 18 7.71 4.83 5.96
N LEU A 19 6.71 3.96 5.96
CA LEU A 19 5.40 4.21 5.36
C LEU A 19 4.67 5.38 6.03
N LEU A 20 4.71 5.49 7.34
CA LEU A 20 4.11 6.60 8.09
C LEU A 20 4.80 7.93 7.81
N LYS A 21 6.09 7.95 7.50
CA LYS A 21 6.83 9.16 7.11
C LYS A 21 6.50 9.60 5.69
N ALA A 22 6.29 8.63 4.79
CA ALA A 22 6.11 8.88 3.37
C ALA A 22 4.65 9.12 2.98
N ALA A 23 3.72 8.45 3.65
CA ALA A 23 2.32 8.42 3.24
C ALA A 23 1.39 8.78 4.37
N CYS A 24 0.84 9.95 4.26
CA CYS A 24 -0.26 10.33 5.16
C CYS A 24 -1.56 9.58 4.84
N CYS A 25 -1.76 9.08 3.60
CA CYS A 25 -3.13 8.92 3.13
C CYS A 25 -3.44 7.56 2.49
N ASN A 26 -2.71 7.12 1.48
CA ASN A 26 -3.00 5.84 0.82
C ASN A 26 -1.73 5.14 0.32
N LEU A 27 -1.89 3.87 -0.04
CA LEU A 27 -0.77 3.03 -0.43
C LEU A 27 -0.05 3.57 -1.70
N SER A 28 -0.75 4.23 -2.62
CA SER A 28 -0.13 4.78 -3.83
C SER A 28 0.85 5.91 -3.52
N GLU A 29 0.61 6.68 -2.46
CA GLU A 29 1.51 7.75 -2.01
C GLU A 29 2.75 7.20 -1.29
N SER A 30 2.63 6.02 -0.67
CA SER A 30 3.74 5.36 0.02
C SER A 30 4.89 4.97 -0.91
N PHE A 31 4.61 4.82 -2.20
CA PHE A 31 5.62 4.46 -3.19
C PHE A 31 6.46 5.64 -3.69
N GLU A 32 6.02 6.89 -3.51
CA GLU A 32 6.73 8.07 -4.01
C GLU A 32 8.14 8.24 -3.44
N THR A 33 8.38 7.73 -2.25
CA THR A 33 9.70 7.83 -1.60
C THR A 33 10.62 6.65 -1.92
N ASN A 34 10.12 5.63 -2.63
CA ASN A 34 10.92 4.45 -2.95
C ASN A 34 11.62 4.60 -4.31
N PRO A 35 12.96 4.62 -4.36
CA PRO A 35 13.72 4.82 -5.60
C PRO A 35 13.58 3.68 -6.61
N SER A 36 12.87 2.62 -6.26
CA SER A 36 12.66 1.44 -7.10
C SER A 36 11.35 1.48 -7.87
N ILE A 37 10.49 2.43 -7.53
CA ILE A 37 9.14 2.55 -8.07
C ILE A 37 8.94 3.99 -8.52
N ASP A 38 8.57 4.14 -9.77
CA ASP A 38 8.15 5.42 -10.32
C ASP A 38 6.63 5.56 -10.19
N VAL A 39 6.19 6.67 -9.63
CA VAL A 39 4.78 6.98 -9.47
C VAL A 39 4.43 8.14 -10.37
N ASN A 40 3.58 7.88 -11.37
CA ASN A 40 3.11 8.86 -12.32
C ASN A 40 1.60 9.08 -12.17
N TYR A 41 1.12 10.28 -12.52
CA TYR A 41 -0.32 10.53 -12.61
C TYR A 41 -0.88 9.87 -13.87
N ALA A 42 -1.83 8.95 -13.70
CA ALA A 42 -2.52 8.31 -14.82
C ALA A 42 -3.65 9.18 -15.36
N ASP A 43 -4.26 10.00 -14.49
CA ASP A 43 -5.35 10.91 -14.84
C ASP A 43 -5.26 12.19 -14.01
N ALA A 44 -5.23 13.32 -14.68
CA ALA A 44 -5.15 14.63 -14.04
C ALA A 44 -6.47 15.03 -13.32
N LEU A 45 -7.61 14.50 -13.76
CA LEU A 45 -8.92 14.85 -13.18
C LEU A 45 -9.18 14.10 -11.86
N THR A 46 -8.81 12.84 -11.81
CA THR A 46 -9.01 11.99 -10.63
C THR A 46 -7.82 11.99 -9.69
N ALA A 47 -6.68 12.55 -10.14
CA ALA A 47 -5.39 12.48 -9.45
C ALA A 47 -4.96 11.02 -9.13
N THR A 48 -5.38 10.09 -9.98
CA THR A 48 -5.03 8.68 -9.85
C THR A 48 -3.57 8.48 -10.21
N LYS A 49 -2.86 7.75 -9.36
CA LYS A 49 -1.45 7.47 -9.54
C LYS A 49 -1.25 6.08 -10.14
N GLN A 50 -0.40 5.99 -11.13
CA GLN A 50 0.01 4.76 -11.77
C GLN A 50 1.43 4.42 -11.36
N ILE A 51 1.63 3.17 -10.97
CA ILE A 51 2.95 2.66 -10.59
C ILE A 51 3.66 2.10 -11.83
N GLN A 52 4.94 2.42 -11.93
CA GLN A 52 5.85 1.88 -12.92
C GLN A 52 7.06 1.23 -12.22
N MET A 53 7.48 0.09 -12.74
CA MET A 53 8.72 -0.58 -12.33
C MET A 53 9.53 -0.94 -13.57
N LEU A 54 10.81 -0.59 -13.58
CA LEU A 54 11.70 -0.83 -14.72
C LEU A 54 11.14 -0.27 -16.05
N GLY A 55 10.42 0.86 -15.98
CA GLY A 55 9.80 1.51 -17.14
C GLY A 55 8.50 0.85 -17.64
N LEU A 56 8.02 -0.21 -16.99
CA LEU A 56 6.78 -0.90 -17.34
C LEU A 56 5.66 -0.55 -16.36
N THR A 57 4.45 -0.40 -16.90
CA THR A 57 3.26 -0.01 -16.14
C THR A 57 2.57 -1.20 -15.46
N SER A 58 1.51 -0.90 -14.73
CA SER A 58 0.79 -1.83 -13.86
C SER A 58 0.40 -3.20 -14.46
N PRO A 59 0.06 -3.40 -15.75
CA PRO A 59 -0.23 -4.75 -16.26
C PRO A 59 0.92 -5.75 -16.15
N TYR A 60 2.15 -5.24 -16.02
CA TYR A 60 3.39 -6.04 -15.94
C TYR A 60 3.94 -6.16 -14.51
N ILE A 61 3.20 -5.63 -13.53
CA ILE A 61 3.52 -5.68 -12.12
C ILE A 61 2.47 -6.54 -11.42
N LEU A 62 2.91 -7.55 -10.68
CA LEU A 62 2.01 -8.35 -9.86
C LEU A 62 1.81 -7.68 -8.49
N PHE A 63 0.57 -7.35 -8.18
CA PHE A 63 0.18 -6.87 -6.86
C PHE A 63 -0.41 -8.01 -6.03
N THR A 64 0.17 -8.24 -4.86
CA THR A 64 -0.31 -9.23 -3.90
C THR A 64 -0.59 -8.56 -2.56
N GLN A 65 -1.54 -9.12 -1.84
CA GLN A 65 -1.80 -8.82 -0.45
C GLN A 65 -1.72 -10.12 0.33
N GLU A 66 -0.90 -10.19 1.35
CA GLU A 66 -0.62 -11.43 2.08
C GLU A 66 -0.15 -12.57 1.15
N ASN A 67 0.64 -12.24 0.12
CA ASN A 67 1.08 -13.13 -0.95
C ASN A 67 -0.04 -13.70 -1.84
N ILE A 68 -1.27 -13.20 -1.72
CA ILE A 68 -2.40 -13.56 -2.57
C ILE A 68 -2.58 -12.46 -3.63
N PRO A 69 -2.62 -12.79 -4.92
CA PRO A 69 -2.90 -11.80 -5.97
C PRO A 69 -4.20 -11.05 -5.70
N SER A 70 -4.14 -9.72 -5.60
CA SER A 70 -5.26 -8.89 -5.17
C SER A 70 -5.75 -7.92 -6.22
N LEU A 71 -4.86 -7.15 -6.84
CA LEU A 71 -5.21 -6.13 -7.82
C LEU A 71 -4.86 -6.61 -9.22
N ARG A 72 -5.87 -6.74 -10.10
CA ARG A 72 -5.72 -7.19 -11.48
C ARG A 72 -6.57 -6.36 -12.43
N GLY A 73 -6.11 -6.26 -13.68
CA GLY A 73 -6.83 -5.55 -14.75
C GLY A 73 -7.09 -4.08 -14.41
N SER A 74 -8.30 -3.61 -14.63
CA SER A 74 -8.70 -2.22 -14.39
C SER A 74 -8.56 -1.77 -12.93
N ASN A 75 -8.62 -2.71 -11.98
CA ASN A 75 -8.46 -2.40 -10.55
C ASN A 75 -7.03 -2.02 -10.16
N GLN A 76 -6.04 -2.33 -10.98
CA GLN A 76 -4.64 -1.99 -10.69
C GLN A 76 -4.41 -0.47 -10.62
N THR A 77 -5.14 0.30 -11.40
CA THR A 77 -5.01 1.75 -11.45
C THR A 77 -5.59 2.43 -10.20
N PHE A 78 -6.70 1.90 -9.68
CA PHE A 78 -7.43 2.53 -8.57
C PHE A 78 -7.24 1.82 -7.23
N GLY A 79 -6.95 0.52 -7.26
CA GLY A 79 -6.98 -0.34 -6.07
C GLY A 79 -6.03 0.09 -4.96
N LEU A 80 -4.87 0.63 -5.30
CA LEU A 80 -3.91 1.13 -4.33
C LEU A 80 -4.39 2.38 -3.58
N THR A 81 -5.33 3.14 -4.15
CA THR A 81 -5.89 4.32 -3.50
C THR A 81 -6.91 3.96 -2.42
N PHE A 82 -7.46 2.75 -2.44
CA PHE A 82 -8.44 2.29 -1.46
C PHE A 82 -7.82 1.68 -0.20
N THR A 83 -6.52 1.38 -0.22
CA THR A 83 -5.83 0.82 0.94
C THR A 83 -5.16 1.95 1.71
N PRO A 84 -5.61 2.28 2.92
CA PRO A 84 -4.94 3.25 3.76
C PRO A 84 -3.54 2.77 4.14
N GLY A 85 -2.54 3.66 4.04
CA GLY A 85 -1.15 3.33 4.40
C GLY A 85 -1.01 2.91 5.87
N THR A 86 -1.87 3.42 6.73
CA THR A 86 -1.91 3.11 8.18
C THR A 86 -2.33 1.66 8.49
N TRP A 87 -2.92 0.93 7.53
CA TRP A 87 -3.30 -0.48 7.70
C TRP A 87 -2.16 -1.44 7.36
N VAL A 88 -1.13 -0.94 6.69
CA VAL A 88 -0.02 -1.72 6.14
C VAL A 88 1.12 -1.80 7.15
N GLU A 89 1.55 -3.01 7.47
CA GLU A 89 2.71 -3.28 8.31
C GLU A 89 4.00 -3.20 7.50
N SER A 90 4.00 -3.78 6.30
CA SER A 90 5.15 -3.76 5.41
C SER A 90 4.77 -3.88 3.94
N ILE A 91 5.64 -3.35 3.08
CA ILE A 91 5.59 -3.54 1.64
C ILE A 91 6.88 -4.22 1.21
N GLN A 92 6.75 -5.32 0.50
CA GLN A 92 7.86 -6.06 -0.08
C GLN A 92 7.88 -5.83 -1.59
N ILE A 93 8.98 -5.29 -2.09
CA ILE A 93 9.16 -4.96 -3.50
C ILE A 93 10.22 -5.89 -4.06
N THR A 94 9.82 -6.73 -5.00
CA THR A 94 10.72 -7.63 -5.74
C THR A 94 10.84 -7.12 -7.17
N LYS A 95 12.07 -6.86 -7.62
CA LYS A 95 12.36 -6.42 -8.99
C LYS A 95 12.60 -7.61 -9.91
N GLY A 96 12.09 -7.50 -11.14
CA GLY A 96 12.23 -8.52 -12.17
C GLY A 96 11.16 -9.61 -12.10
N ALA A 97 11.31 -10.66 -12.92
CA ALA A 97 10.34 -11.73 -13.00
C ALA A 97 10.10 -12.40 -11.64
N GLY A 98 8.85 -12.46 -11.25
CA GLY A 98 8.43 -13.10 -10.02
C GLY A 98 8.32 -14.62 -10.12
N SER A 99 7.76 -15.24 -9.07
CA SER A 99 7.50 -16.68 -9.07
C SER A 99 6.32 -17.02 -9.99
N VAL A 100 6.47 -18.04 -10.78
CA VAL A 100 5.40 -18.59 -11.64
C VAL A 100 4.19 -19.05 -10.81
N THR A 101 4.43 -19.43 -9.56
CA THR A 101 3.35 -19.82 -8.62
C THR A 101 2.41 -18.68 -8.27
N SER A 102 2.88 -17.42 -8.35
CA SER A 102 2.09 -16.24 -8.00
C SER A 102 1.30 -15.67 -9.18
N GLY A 103 1.58 -16.09 -10.41
CA GLY A 103 0.94 -15.63 -11.64
C GLY A 103 1.94 -15.19 -12.71
N TYR A 104 1.42 -14.87 -13.87
CA TYR A 104 2.21 -14.48 -15.05
C TYR A 104 2.46 -12.98 -15.17
N GLU A 105 1.75 -12.17 -14.38
CA GLU A 105 1.79 -10.70 -14.47
C GLU A 105 3.13 -10.11 -13.97
N SER A 106 3.89 -10.85 -13.18
CA SER A 106 5.16 -10.37 -12.62
C SER A 106 6.29 -10.41 -13.66
N ILE A 107 6.26 -9.49 -14.60
CA ILE A 107 7.32 -9.34 -15.61
C ILE A 107 8.37 -8.33 -15.14
N SER A 108 7.94 -7.14 -14.72
CA SER A 108 8.84 -6.09 -14.20
C SER A 108 9.06 -6.19 -12.71
N GLY A 109 8.10 -6.76 -11.97
CA GLY A 109 8.23 -6.92 -10.54
C GLY A 109 6.97 -7.39 -9.85
N GLN A 110 7.12 -7.59 -8.55
CA GLN A 110 6.03 -7.95 -7.64
C GLN A 110 6.05 -7.00 -6.45
N ILE A 111 4.87 -6.53 -6.07
CA ILE A 111 4.65 -5.73 -4.87
C ILE A 111 3.71 -6.51 -3.97
N ASN A 112 4.20 -6.92 -2.80
CA ASN A 112 3.41 -7.57 -1.77
C ASN A 112 3.17 -6.62 -0.62
N THR A 113 1.92 -6.48 -0.20
CA THR A 113 1.53 -5.71 0.99
C THR A 113 1.10 -6.65 2.09
N GLU A 114 1.60 -6.40 3.29
CA GLU A 114 1.19 -7.12 4.50
C GLU A 114 0.45 -6.16 5.41
N LEU A 115 -0.72 -6.56 5.86
CA LEU A 115 -1.51 -5.78 6.82
C LEU A 115 -1.00 -6.01 8.24
N ILE A 116 -1.24 -5.04 9.11
CA ILE A 116 -0.93 -5.14 10.53
C ILE A 116 -1.65 -6.35 11.12
N LYS A 117 -0.89 -7.25 11.74
CA LYS A 117 -1.44 -8.48 12.31
C LYS A 117 -2.11 -8.20 13.66
N PRO A 118 -3.21 -8.88 13.97
CA PRO A 118 -3.90 -8.69 15.26
C PRO A 118 -3.01 -8.92 16.49
N LEU A 119 -2.02 -9.82 16.38
CA LEU A 119 -1.13 -10.14 17.50
C LEU A 119 -0.15 -9.01 17.83
N THR A 120 0.34 -8.29 16.81
CA THR A 120 1.31 -7.19 16.93
C THR A 120 0.63 -5.82 17.03
N ALA A 121 -0.67 -5.75 16.67
CA ALA A 121 -1.44 -4.51 16.68
C ALA A 121 -1.55 -3.90 18.09
N PRO A 122 -1.46 -2.56 18.21
CA PRO A 122 -1.82 -1.88 19.44
C PRO A 122 -3.30 -2.07 19.77
N PRO A 123 -3.70 -1.99 21.06
CA PRO A 123 -5.10 -2.12 21.44
C PRO A 123 -6.02 -1.10 20.76
N LEU A 124 -5.52 0.12 20.60
CA LEU A 124 -6.19 1.21 19.89
C LEU A 124 -5.15 2.07 19.19
N PHE A 125 -5.39 2.34 17.92
CA PHE A 125 -4.64 3.31 17.13
C PHE A 125 -5.62 4.25 16.43
N VAL A 126 -5.40 5.55 16.57
CA VAL A 126 -6.20 6.61 15.93
C VAL A 126 -5.25 7.55 15.21
N ASN A 127 -5.48 7.74 13.93
CA ASN A 127 -4.74 8.68 13.11
C ASN A 127 -5.70 9.61 12.39
N GLY A 128 -5.48 10.91 12.54
CA GLY A 128 -6.24 11.97 11.87
C GLY A 128 -5.32 12.81 10.99
N PHE A 129 -5.73 13.05 9.75
CA PHE A 129 -5.00 13.89 8.81
C PHE A 129 -5.91 14.97 8.23
N ARG A 130 -5.39 16.19 8.13
CA ARG A 130 -6.06 17.31 7.44
C ARG A 130 -5.08 18.10 6.59
N SER A 131 -5.41 18.26 5.33
CA SER A 131 -4.65 19.06 4.37
C SER A 131 -5.26 20.45 4.20
N VAL A 132 -4.42 21.45 3.90
CA VAL A 132 -4.86 22.79 3.51
C VAL A 132 -5.78 22.77 2.28
N ASN A 133 -5.60 21.79 1.38
CA ASN A 133 -6.42 21.58 0.19
C ASN A 133 -7.81 20.99 0.48
N GLY A 134 -8.24 20.96 1.75
CA GLY A 134 -9.57 20.52 2.15
C GLY A 134 -9.77 19.01 2.23
N ARG A 135 -8.69 18.20 2.19
CA ARG A 135 -8.74 16.76 2.45
C ARG A 135 -8.70 16.51 3.95
N THR A 136 -9.61 15.72 4.44
CA THR A 136 -9.65 15.26 5.84
C THR A 136 -9.77 13.75 5.86
N GLU A 137 -8.99 13.07 6.69
CA GLU A 137 -8.99 11.62 6.84
C GLU A 137 -8.97 11.23 8.29
N LEU A 138 -9.63 10.13 8.60
CA LEU A 138 -9.63 9.50 9.92
C LEU A 138 -9.42 8.00 9.74
N ASN A 139 -8.44 7.46 10.44
CA ASN A 139 -8.16 6.04 10.54
C ASN A 139 -8.27 5.60 11.99
N ILE A 140 -9.00 4.52 12.21
CA ILE A 140 -9.14 3.90 13.53
C ILE A 140 -8.84 2.41 13.37
N GLN A 141 -8.01 1.90 14.25
CA GLN A 141 -7.72 0.48 14.36
C GLN A 141 -7.90 0.05 15.81
N THR A 142 -8.58 -1.06 16.01
CA THR A 142 -8.76 -1.65 17.33
C THR A 142 -8.42 -3.12 17.32
N LYS A 143 -7.86 -3.62 18.42
CA LYS A 143 -7.56 -5.03 18.65
C LYS A 143 -8.53 -5.59 19.67
N HIS A 144 -9.07 -6.77 19.39
CA HIS A 144 -9.98 -7.47 20.28
C HIS A 144 -9.55 -8.93 20.45
N GLU A 145 -9.37 -9.36 21.68
CA GLU A 145 -9.12 -10.75 22.04
C GLU A 145 -10.46 -11.40 22.35
N LEU A 146 -10.98 -12.19 21.42
CA LEU A 146 -12.27 -12.87 21.55
C LEU A 146 -12.18 -14.13 22.44
N SER A 147 -11.03 -14.77 22.43
CA SER A 147 -10.72 -15.95 23.28
C SER A 147 -9.19 -16.13 23.33
N PRO A 148 -8.66 -17.02 24.20
CA PRO A 148 -7.23 -17.32 24.27
C PRO A 148 -6.61 -17.81 22.94
N LYS A 149 -7.46 -18.25 21.99
CA LYS A 149 -7.03 -18.75 20.67
C LYS A 149 -7.40 -17.83 19.52
N TRP A 150 -8.22 -16.79 19.76
CA TRP A 150 -8.75 -15.94 18.72
C TRP A 150 -8.55 -14.46 19.04
N THR A 151 -7.75 -13.79 18.22
CA THR A 151 -7.56 -12.34 18.26
C THR A 151 -7.96 -11.75 16.92
N THR A 152 -8.69 -10.66 16.92
CA THR A 152 -9.11 -9.94 15.72
C THR A 152 -8.73 -8.47 15.80
N SER A 153 -8.59 -7.83 14.64
CA SER A 153 -8.49 -6.37 14.52
C SER A 153 -9.60 -5.84 13.64
N LEU A 154 -10.12 -4.68 14.02
CA LEU A 154 -11.07 -3.94 13.21
C LEU A 154 -10.36 -2.69 12.68
N PHE A 155 -10.45 -2.48 11.37
CA PHE A 155 -9.92 -1.31 10.66
C PHE A 155 -11.07 -0.48 10.13
N LEU A 156 -11.07 0.81 10.43
CA LEU A 156 -12.03 1.78 9.94
C LEU A 156 -11.28 2.93 9.27
N HIS A 157 -11.72 3.31 8.09
CA HIS A 157 -11.18 4.45 7.35
C HIS A 157 -12.30 5.31 6.80
N GLY A 158 -12.15 6.61 6.95
CA GLY A 158 -13.01 7.60 6.35
C GLY A 158 -12.21 8.74 5.75
N ASN A 159 -12.52 9.15 4.53
CA ASN A 159 -11.94 10.32 3.92
C ASN A 159 -13.00 11.23 3.31
N GLN A 160 -12.74 12.52 3.35
CA GLN A 160 -13.56 13.54 2.73
C GLN A 160 -12.66 14.58 2.07
N ARG A 161 -12.98 14.94 0.84
CA ARG A 161 -12.31 16.04 0.12
C ARG A 161 -13.34 17.11 -0.25
N LYS A 162 -13.18 18.30 0.28
CA LYS A 162 -13.96 19.48 -0.15
C LYS A 162 -13.28 20.07 -1.37
N LYS A 163 -13.94 20.04 -2.54
CA LYS A 163 -13.51 20.86 -3.69
C LYS A 163 -13.80 22.32 -3.35
N LYS A 164 -12.79 23.19 -3.37
CA LYS A 164 -13.03 24.62 -3.54
C LYS A 164 -13.47 24.83 -4.98
N THR A 165 -14.72 25.15 -5.19
CA THR A 165 -15.18 25.70 -6.46
C THR A 165 -14.81 27.18 -6.40
N ASP A 166 -13.74 27.57 -7.06
CA ASP A 166 -13.49 28.98 -7.33
C ASP A 166 -14.57 29.43 -8.31
N GLN A 167 -15.52 30.24 -7.82
CA GLN A 167 -16.44 31.03 -8.63
C GLN A 167 -15.69 32.28 -9.10
#